data_38f82b8f52037aed0ef02730ba151dfb
#
_entry.id   38f82b8f52037aed0ef02730ba151dfb
#
_cell.length_a   1.000
_cell.length_b   1.000
_cell.length_c   1.000
_cell.angle_alpha   90.00
_cell.angle_beta   90.00
_cell.angle_gamma   90.00
#
_symmetry.space_group_name_H-M   'P 1'
#
loop_
_entity.id
_entity.type
_entity.pdbx_description
1 polymer ?
#
loop_
_entity_poly.entity_id
_entity_poly.type
_entity_poly.pdbx_seq_one_letter_code
_entity_poly.pdbx_strand_id
1 'polypeptide(L)'
;MKFYFGIVVGLIPAIALVAGGVFVALRAVPVVSSVLFAVSVAYILYLAVKIASAPPHSDPEEVASPGFLSGFILGITNVKAYAVFAALFGGFALGISDQWDVLIKAAICMAVIVVFDFLWLATGSNLRHFFTNPVLSRIVNTGLAALMLVMVVWSVWRS
;
A
#
# COMPACT_ATOMS: atom_id res chain seq x y z
N MET A 1 5.82 8.68 15.15
CA MET A 1 4.64 9.54 14.89
C MET A 1 4.74 10.38 13.61
N LYS A 2 5.84 11.11 13.33
CA LYS A 2 5.99 11.93 12.11
C LYS A 2 5.76 11.15 10.83
N PHE A 3 6.28 9.94 10.73
CA PHE A 3 6.11 9.05 9.58
C PHE A 3 4.65 8.66 9.32
N TYR A 4 3.92 8.27 10.38
CA TYR A 4 2.50 7.96 10.31
C TYR A 4 1.67 9.13 9.80
N PHE A 5 1.87 10.33 10.36
CA PHE A 5 1.21 11.53 9.86
C PHE A 5 1.55 11.82 8.39
N GLY A 6 2.80 11.54 7.98
CA GLY A 6 3.20 11.63 6.59
C GLY A 6 2.35 10.72 5.69
N ILE A 7 2.18 9.44 6.04
CA ILE A 7 1.36 8.49 5.28
C ILE A 7 -0.08 9.00 5.15
N VAL A 8 -0.71 9.37 6.27
CA VAL A 8 -2.10 9.85 6.28
C VAL A 8 -2.28 11.09 5.39
N VAL A 9 -1.38 12.06 5.50
CA VAL A 9 -1.42 13.27 4.66
C VAL A 9 -1.14 12.95 3.19
N GLY A 10 -0.23 12.02 2.90
CA GLY A 10 0.06 11.56 1.53
C GLY A 10 -1.10 10.84 0.85
N LEU A 11 -2.01 10.24 1.61
CA LEU A 11 -3.21 9.58 1.07
C LEU A 11 -4.32 10.56 0.69
N ILE A 12 -4.32 11.79 1.21
CA ILE A 12 -5.33 12.83 0.86
C ILE A 12 -5.32 13.13 -0.64
N PRO A 13 -4.19 13.50 -1.27
CA PRO A 13 -4.16 13.71 -2.71
C PRO A 13 -4.47 12.43 -3.51
N ALA A 14 -4.12 11.25 -3.00
CA ALA A 14 -4.45 9.99 -3.64
C ALA A 14 -5.98 9.78 -3.70
N ILE A 15 -6.69 10.00 -2.60
CA ILE A 15 -8.17 9.96 -2.57
C ILE A 15 -8.76 11.01 -3.51
N ALA A 16 -8.24 12.23 -3.49
CA ALA A 16 -8.75 13.31 -4.35
C ALA A 16 -8.61 12.99 -5.85
N LEU A 17 -7.49 12.41 -6.26
CA LEU A 17 -7.25 11.97 -7.64
C LEU A 17 -8.25 10.88 -8.07
N VAL A 18 -8.50 9.90 -7.21
CA VAL A 18 -9.44 8.82 -7.53
C VAL A 18 -10.89 9.33 -7.52
N ALA A 19 -11.27 10.11 -6.52
CA ALA A 19 -12.60 10.71 -6.41
C ALA A 19 -12.90 11.64 -7.59
N GLY A 20 -11.90 12.35 -8.11
CA GLY A 20 -12.01 13.19 -9.33
C GLY A 20 -12.10 12.38 -10.64
N GLY A 21 -12.15 11.04 -10.58
CA GLY A 21 -12.31 10.19 -11.76
C GLY A 21 -11.04 10.05 -12.62
N VAL A 22 -9.93 10.68 -12.26
CA VAL A 22 -8.68 10.63 -13.05
C VAL A 22 -8.19 9.19 -13.20
N PHE A 23 -8.27 8.41 -12.15
CA PHE A 23 -7.86 7.00 -12.18
C PHE A 23 -8.75 6.14 -13.09
N VAL A 24 -10.05 6.41 -13.11
CA VAL A 24 -11.01 5.72 -13.99
C VAL A 24 -10.74 6.07 -15.45
N ALA A 25 -10.49 7.35 -15.73
CA ALA A 25 -10.15 7.81 -17.08
C ALA A 25 -8.84 7.19 -17.60
N LEU A 26 -7.82 7.10 -16.75
CA LEU A 26 -6.55 6.46 -17.09
C LEU A 26 -6.73 4.95 -17.37
N ARG A 27 -7.59 4.26 -16.64
CA ARG A 27 -7.88 2.84 -16.85
C ARG A 27 -8.72 2.57 -18.12
N ALA A 28 -9.47 3.55 -18.59
CA ALA A 28 -10.23 3.42 -19.82
C ALA A 28 -9.34 3.33 -21.08
N VAL A 29 -8.06 3.67 -20.96
CA VAL A 29 -7.09 3.54 -22.07
C VAL A 29 -6.37 2.20 -21.94
N PRO A 30 -6.60 1.21 -22.86
CA PRO A 30 -6.05 -0.15 -22.74
C PRO A 30 -4.52 -0.19 -22.61
N VAL A 31 -3.82 0.67 -23.32
CA VAL A 31 -2.34 0.77 -23.26
C VAL A 31 -1.88 1.17 -21.85
N VAL A 32 -2.56 2.12 -21.22
CA VAL A 32 -2.22 2.57 -19.85
C VAL A 32 -2.42 1.45 -18.85
N SER A 33 -3.53 0.71 -18.95
CA SER A 33 -3.79 -0.46 -18.11
C SER A 33 -2.69 -1.52 -18.22
N SER A 34 -2.28 -1.84 -19.44
CA SER A 34 -1.22 -2.84 -19.70
C SER A 34 0.14 -2.40 -19.16
N VAL A 35 0.49 -1.14 -19.36
CA VAL A 35 1.74 -0.57 -18.83
C VAL A 35 1.73 -0.57 -17.30
N LEU A 36 0.63 -0.14 -16.67
CA LEU A 36 0.50 -0.14 -15.21
C LEU A 36 0.58 -1.56 -14.64
N PHE A 37 -0.03 -2.54 -15.31
CA PHE A 37 0.06 -3.95 -14.93
C PHE A 37 1.51 -4.45 -14.99
N ALA A 38 2.22 -4.23 -16.11
CA ALA A 38 3.59 -4.64 -16.28
C ALA A 38 4.54 -4.02 -15.25
N VAL A 39 4.40 -2.70 -14.99
CA VAL A 39 5.17 -1.99 -13.99
C VAL A 39 4.88 -2.53 -12.58
N SER A 40 3.63 -2.82 -12.27
CA SER A 40 3.24 -3.39 -10.97
C SER A 40 3.85 -4.77 -10.75
N VAL A 41 3.79 -5.64 -11.76
CA VAL A 41 4.43 -6.97 -11.73
C VAL A 41 5.93 -6.85 -11.52
N ALA A 42 6.61 -6.01 -12.31
CA ALA A 42 8.05 -5.80 -12.19
C ALA A 42 8.44 -5.27 -10.79
N TYR A 43 7.64 -4.35 -10.24
CA TYR A 43 7.88 -3.80 -8.91
C TYR A 43 7.68 -4.84 -7.80
N ILE A 44 6.64 -5.69 -7.90
CA ILE A 44 6.41 -6.76 -6.93
C ILE A 44 7.55 -7.78 -6.98
N LEU A 45 8.03 -8.15 -8.16
CA LEU A 45 9.19 -9.03 -8.32
C LEU A 45 10.45 -8.44 -7.71
N TYR A 46 10.71 -7.14 -7.95
CA TYR A 46 11.80 -6.41 -7.32
C TYR A 46 11.70 -6.46 -5.79
N LEU A 47 10.51 -6.21 -5.22
CA LEU A 47 10.29 -6.26 -3.78
C LEU A 47 10.47 -7.68 -3.22
N ALA A 48 9.99 -8.72 -3.92
CA ALA A 48 10.15 -10.09 -3.50
C ALA A 48 11.63 -10.47 -3.39
N VAL A 49 12.46 -10.12 -4.38
CA VAL A 49 13.90 -10.32 -4.35
C VAL A 49 14.55 -9.53 -3.22
N LYS A 50 14.18 -8.25 -3.05
CA LYS A 50 14.71 -7.39 -2.00
C LYS A 50 14.41 -7.92 -0.60
N ILE A 51 13.20 -8.41 -0.36
CA ILE A 51 12.78 -8.99 0.93
C ILE A 51 13.49 -10.31 1.18
N ALA A 52 13.58 -11.19 0.17
CA ALA A 52 14.28 -12.47 0.30
C ALA A 52 15.78 -12.31 0.57
N SER A 53 16.38 -11.25 0.00
CA SER A 53 17.82 -10.95 0.12
C SER A 53 18.14 -10.07 1.34
N ALA A 54 17.13 -9.61 2.09
CA ALA A 54 17.35 -8.76 3.25
C ALA A 54 18.16 -9.50 4.32
N PRO A 55 19.29 -8.93 4.79
CA PRO A 55 20.04 -9.51 5.88
C PRO A 55 19.17 -9.54 7.15
N PRO A 56 19.36 -10.51 8.05
CA PRO A 56 18.76 -10.47 9.38
C PRO A 56 19.16 -9.15 10.03
N HIS A 57 18.19 -8.42 10.59
CA HIS A 57 18.43 -7.10 11.14
C HIS A 57 19.51 -7.18 12.24
N SER A 58 20.67 -6.63 11.91
CA SER A 58 21.73 -6.34 12.88
C SER A 58 21.35 -5.01 13.52
N ASP A 59 21.37 -4.96 14.83
CA ASP A 59 21.14 -3.84 15.74
C ASP A 59 20.25 -2.66 15.31
N PRO A 60 19.27 -2.35 16.16
CA PRO A 60 18.27 -1.31 15.92
C PRO A 60 18.77 0.13 16.04
N GLU A 61 20.01 0.35 16.45
CA GLU A 61 20.51 1.68 16.80
C GLU A 61 20.91 2.55 15.59
N GLU A 62 21.13 1.98 14.41
CA GLU A 62 21.64 2.73 13.26
C GLU A 62 20.60 3.14 12.20
N VAL A 63 19.38 2.66 12.27
CA VAL A 63 18.35 3.05 11.29
C VAL A 63 17.65 4.31 11.76
N ALA A 64 18.03 5.46 11.20
CA ALA A 64 17.30 6.71 11.41
C ALA A 64 15.80 6.49 11.18
N SER A 65 14.98 6.80 12.18
CA SER A 65 13.53 6.67 12.08
C SER A 65 13.02 7.46 10.87
N PRO A 66 12.25 6.85 9.96
CA PRO A 66 11.75 7.54 8.77
C PRO A 66 10.91 8.75 9.16
N GLY A 67 11.19 9.88 8.50
CA GLY A 67 10.57 11.16 8.77
C GLY A 67 9.20 11.30 8.10
N PHE A 68 8.57 12.47 8.30
CA PHE A 68 7.30 12.84 7.68
C PHE A 68 7.32 12.70 6.16
N LEU A 69 8.38 13.20 5.49
CA LEU A 69 8.49 13.17 4.04
C LEU A 69 8.51 11.75 3.47
N SER A 70 9.21 10.84 4.12
CA SER A 70 9.23 9.43 3.73
C SER A 70 7.83 8.80 3.84
N GLY A 71 7.09 9.14 4.89
CA GLY A 71 5.69 8.71 5.05
C GLY A 71 4.79 9.32 3.98
N PHE A 72 4.93 10.62 3.70
CA PHE A 72 4.15 11.30 2.67
C PHE A 72 4.34 10.69 1.28
N ILE A 73 5.60 10.47 0.88
CA ILE A 73 5.92 9.80 -0.39
C ILE A 73 5.31 8.40 -0.43
N LEU A 74 5.43 7.63 0.65
CA LEU A 74 4.84 6.30 0.73
C LEU A 74 3.30 6.35 0.60
N GLY A 75 2.65 7.31 1.24
CA GLY A 75 1.20 7.50 1.16
C GLY A 75 0.74 7.81 -0.27
N ILE A 76 1.34 8.81 -0.91
CA ILE A 76 0.94 9.23 -2.26
C ILE A 76 1.30 8.20 -3.35
N THR A 77 2.34 7.40 -3.14
CA THR A 77 2.75 6.34 -4.09
C THR A 77 2.15 4.97 -3.76
N ASN A 78 1.24 4.89 -2.80
CA ASN A 78 0.64 3.63 -2.36
C ASN A 78 -0.36 3.07 -3.37
N VAL A 79 0.13 2.26 -4.31
CA VAL A 79 -0.69 1.64 -5.38
C VAL A 79 -1.86 0.83 -4.83
N LYS A 80 -1.68 0.16 -3.67
CA LYS A 80 -2.76 -0.59 -3.00
C LYS A 80 -3.90 0.33 -2.58
N ALA A 81 -3.59 1.50 -2.05
CA ALA A 81 -4.60 2.49 -1.66
C ALA A 81 -5.40 2.97 -2.88
N TYR A 82 -4.73 3.29 -3.98
CA TYR A 82 -5.41 3.66 -5.23
C TYR A 82 -6.36 2.57 -5.72
N ALA A 83 -5.97 1.30 -5.65
CA ALA A 83 -6.82 0.18 -6.07
C ALA A 83 -8.08 0.06 -5.19
N VAL A 84 -7.94 0.21 -3.86
CA VAL A 84 -9.06 0.19 -2.91
C VAL A 84 -9.98 1.38 -3.14
N PHE A 85 -9.43 2.59 -3.31
CA PHE A 85 -10.24 3.78 -3.60
C PHE A 85 -10.99 3.64 -4.92
N ALA A 86 -10.32 3.18 -5.98
CA ALA A 86 -10.96 2.95 -7.27
C ALA A 86 -12.10 1.94 -7.20
N ALA A 87 -11.93 0.86 -6.46
CA ALA A 87 -12.98 -0.13 -6.26
C ALA A 87 -14.17 0.45 -5.49
N LEU A 88 -13.93 1.26 -4.46
CA LEU A 88 -15.00 1.85 -3.66
C LEU A 88 -15.73 2.98 -4.41
N PHE A 89 -15.00 3.89 -5.04
CA PHE A 89 -15.60 5.03 -5.76
C PHE A 89 -16.27 4.61 -7.07
N GLY A 90 -15.73 3.59 -7.76
CA GLY A 90 -16.27 3.10 -9.03
C GLY A 90 -17.26 1.94 -8.91
N GLY A 91 -17.24 1.18 -7.81
CA GLY A 91 -18.05 -0.04 -7.66
C GLY A 91 -19.33 0.09 -6.85
N PHE A 92 -19.48 1.18 -6.09
CA PHE A 92 -20.63 1.38 -5.21
C PHE A 92 -21.22 2.79 -5.38
N ALA A 93 -22.56 2.87 -5.33
CA ALA A 93 -23.28 4.13 -5.18
C ALA A 93 -24.13 4.04 -3.90
N LEU A 94 -24.11 5.09 -3.07
CA LEU A 94 -24.87 5.14 -1.82
C LEU A 94 -26.33 5.53 -2.04
N GLY A 95 -26.75 5.86 -3.29
CA GLY A 95 -28.11 6.28 -3.60
C GLY A 95 -28.46 7.70 -3.13
N ILE A 96 -27.44 8.52 -2.88
CA ILE A 96 -27.54 9.93 -2.48
C ILE A 96 -26.94 10.82 -3.57
N SER A 97 -26.97 12.15 -3.39
CA SER A 97 -26.35 13.05 -4.39
C SER A 97 -24.85 12.79 -4.52
N ASP A 98 -24.32 12.95 -5.74
CA ASP A 98 -22.92 12.62 -6.09
C ASP A 98 -21.89 13.28 -5.16
N GLN A 99 -22.16 14.52 -4.75
CA GLN A 99 -21.25 15.25 -3.84
C GLN A 99 -21.15 14.58 -2.47
N TRP A 100 -22.31 14.19 -1.89
CA TRP A 100 -22.36 13.52 -0.60
C TRP A 100 -21.83 12.08 -0.68
N ASP A 101 -22.07 11.38 -1.78
CA ASP A 101 -21.53 10.05 -2.05
C ASP A 101 -20.01 10.06 -1.99
N VAL A 102 -19.38 11.00 -2.71
CA VAL A 102 -17.92 11.15 -2.73
C VAL A 102 -17.37 11.52 -1.35
N LEU A 103 -17.98 12.50 -0.67
CA LEU A 103 -17.51 12.96 0.65
C LEU A 103 -17.60 11.88 1.71
N ILE A 104 -18.71 11.16 1.77
CA ILE A 104 -18.91 10.09 2.76
C ILE A 104 -17.95 8.93 2.49
N LYS A 105 -17.77 8.52 1.25
CA LYS A 105 -16.80 7.48 0.90
C LYS A 105 -15.37 7.89 1.25
N ALA A 106 -14.99 9.14 0.95
CA ALA A 106 -13.68 9.66 1.32
C ALA A 106 -13.47 9.68 2.84
N ALA A 107 -14.47 10.12 3.60
CA ALA A 107 -14.41 10.14 5.06
C ALA A 107 -14.29 8.73 5.65
N ILE A 108 -15.07 7.77 5.15
CA ILE A 108 -14.99 6.37 5.59
C ILE A 108 -13.63 5.78 5.25
N CYS A 109 -13.13 5.98 4.03
CA CYS A 109 -11.79 5.52 3.64
C CYS A 109 -10.71 6.07 4.57
N MET A 110 -10.73 7.37 4.82
CA MET A 110 -9.75 8.00 5.71
C MET A 110 -9.84 7.46 7.12
N ALA A 111 -11.05 7.32 7.68
CA ALA A 111 -11.24 6.77 9.02
C ALA A 111 -10.69 5.33 9.12
N VAL A 112 -11.01 4.48 8.15
CA VAL A 112 -10.52 3.10 8.11
C VAL A 112 -8.99 3.07 8.02
N ILE A 113 -8.40 3.85 7.12
CA ILE A 113 -6.94 3.91 6.95
C ILE A 113 -6.26 4.39 8.24
N VAL A 114 -6.72 5.50 8.82
CA VAL A 114 -6.16 6.05 10.06
C VAL A 114 -6.16 5.00 11.17
N VAL A 115 -7.28 4.29 11.34
CA VAL A 115 -7.41 3.24 12.36
C VAL A 115 -6.49 2.06 12.06
N PHE A 116 -6.52 1.54 10.84
CA PHE A 116 -5.72 0.37 10.50
C PHE A 116 -4.21 0.66 10.49
N ASP A 117 -3.79 1.79 9.96
CA ASP A 117 -2.37 2.18 9.98
C ASP A 117 -1.88 2.42 11.42
N PHE A 118 -2.74 2.98 12.29
CA PHE A 118 -2.43 3.11 13.70
C PHE A 118 -2.30 1.74 14.39
N LEU A 119 -3.23 0.81 14.12
CA LEU A 119 -3.17 -0.55 14.64
C LEU A 119 -1.90 -1.28 14.16
N TRP A 120 -1.53 -1.13 12.87
CA TRP A 120 -0.28 -1.67 12.34
C TRP A 120 0.95 -1.07 13.02
N LEU A 121 0.95 0.23 13.27
CA LEU A 121 2.05 0.90 13.98
C LEU A 121 2.19 0.37 15.40
N ALA A 122 1.06 0.26 16.12
CA ALA A 122 1.02 -0.25 17.49
C ALA A 122 1.44 -1.72 17.58
N THR A 123 0.96 -2.54 16.64
CA THR A 123 1.29 -3.98 16.58
C THR A 123 2.72 -4.20 16.10
N GLY A 124 3.20 -3.40 15.15
CA GLY A 124 4.56 -3.49 14.61
C GLY A 124 5.63 -3.26 15.68
N SER A 125 5.37 -2.42 16.67
CA SER A 125 6.27 -2.21 17.80
C SER A 125 6.43 -3.48 18.65
N ASN A 126 5.38 -4.26 18.82
CA ASN A 126 5.40 -5.52 19.56
C ASN A 126 5.99 -6.67 18.73
N LEU A 127 5.75 -6.67 17.42
CA LEU A 127 6.33 -7.67 16.51
C LEU A 127 7.85 -7.52 16.32
N ARG A 128 8.40 -6.35 16.60
CA ARG A 128 9.84 -6.10 16.49
C ARG A 128 10.67 -7.16 17.21
N HIS A 129 10.20 -7.61 18.37
CA HIS A 129 10.88 -8.63 19.16
C HIS A 129 11.02 -9.98 18.43
N PHE A 130 10.05 -10.33 17.57
CA PHE A 130 10.12 -11.54 16.75
C PHE A 130 11.12 -11.43 15.60
N PHE A 131 11.37 -10.22 15.10
CA PHE A 131 12.31 -9.97 13.99
C PHE A 131 13.76 -9.82 14.43
N THR A 132 14.04 -9.77 15.73
CA THR A 132 15.41 -9.81 16.27
C THR A 132 16.02 -11.22 16.20
N ASN A 133 15.21 -12.26 16.06
CA ASN A 133 15.70 -13.62 15.85
C ASN A 133 16.05 -13.83 14.36
N PRO A 134 17.33 -14.03 14.00
CA PRO A 134 17.77 -14.10 12.61
C PRO A 134 17.14 -15.27 11.83
N VAL A 135 16.87 -16.39 12.49
CA VAL A 135 16.23 -17.55 11.86
C VAL A 135 14.76 -17.26 11.55
N LEU A 136 14.04 -16.71 12.52
CA LEU A 136 12.62 -16.37 12.36
C LEU A 136 12.43 -15.27 11.30
N SER A 137 13.28 -14.25 11.33
CA SER A 137 13.28 -13.17 10.32
C SER A 137 13.49 -13.74 8.92
N ARG A 138 14.42 -14.66 8.75
CA ARG A 138 14.69 -15.31 7.45
C ARG A 138 13.51 -16.16 6.97
N ILE A 139 12.89 -16.94 7.85
CA ILE A 139 11.72 -17.76 7.53
C ILE A 139 10.55 -16.85 7.09
N VAL A 140 10.27 -15.78 7.83
CA VAL A 140 9.19 -14.84 7.51
C VAL A 140 9.46 -14.13 6.19
N ASN A 141 10.66 -13.60 5.98
CA ASN A 141 11.02 -12.90 4.74
C ASN A 141 10.95 -13.83 3.52
N THR A 142 11.45 -15.05 3.63
CA THR A 142 11.37 -16.04 2.54
C THR A 142 9.93 -16.46 2.27
N GLY A 143 9.13 -16.66 3.32
CA GLY A 143 7.71 -16.99 3.20
C GLY A 143 6.90 -15.87 2.53
N LEU A 144 7.13 -14.61 2.92
CA LEU A 144 6.50 -13.46 2.28
C LEU A 144 6.92 -13.32 0.81
N ALA A 145 8.19 -13.47 0.50
CA ALA A 145 8.68 -13.42 -0.87
C ALA A 145 8.07 -14.54 -1.74
N ALA A 146 7.98 -15.76 -1.23
CA ALA A 146 7.34 -16.89 -1.90
C ALA A 146 5.84 -16.60 -2.14
N LEU A 147 5.13 -16.07 -1.14
CA LEU A 147 3.72 -15.68 -1.29
C LEU A 147 3.53 -14.61 -2.38
N MET A 148 4.41 -13.60 -2.41
CA MET A 148 4.38 -12.57 -3.46
C MET A 148 4.56 -13.16 -4.85
N LEU A 149 5.51 -14.09 -5.01
CA LEU A 149 5.74 -14.79 -6.28
C LEU A 149 4.52 -15.61 -6.73
N VAL A 150 3.92 -16.37 -5.80
CA VAL A 150 2.70 -17.14 -6.08
C VAL A 150 1.57 -16.22 -6.54
N MET A 151 1.37 -15.08 -5.89
CA MET A 151 0.33 -14.12 -6.25
C MET A 151 0.59 -13.48 -7.62
N VAL A 152 1.85 -13.20 -7.97
CA VAL A 152 2.21 -12.69 -9.30
C VAL A 152 1.94 -13.74 -10.38
N VAL A 153 2.40 -14.98 -10.19
CA VAL A 153 2.17 -16.07 -11.14
C VAL A 153 0.67 -16.28 -11.36
N TRP A 154 -0.10 -16.31 -10.26
CA TRP A 154 -1.56 -16.43 -10.33
C TRP A 154 -2.22 -15.28 -11.09
N SER A 155 -1.76 -14.05 -10.85
CA SER A 155 -2.27 -12.85 -11.54
C SER A 155 -1.99 -12.88 -13.04
N VAL A 156 -0.75 -13.25 -13.42
CA VAL A 156 -0.35 -13.37 -14.83
C VAL A 156 -1.09 -14.50 -15.55
N TRP A 157 -1.35 -15.60 -14.86
CA TRP A 157 -2.06 -16.73 -15.46
C TRP A 157 -3.55 -16.46 -15.69
N ARG A 158 -4.14 -15.52 -14.95
CA ARG A 158 -5.55 -15.12 -15.08
C ARG A 158 -5.79 -13.91 -15.99
N SER A 159 -4.75 -13.21 -16.39
CA SER A 159 -4.84 -12.05 -17.29
C SER A 159 -4.80 -12.48 -18.76
#